data_f69318664d43905e5df47344fc8d9834
#
_entry.id   f69318664d43905e5df47344fc8d9834
#
_cell.length_a   1.000
_cell.length_b   1.000
_cell.length_c   1.000
_cell.angle_alpha   90.00
_cell.angle_beta   90.00
_cell.angle_gamma   90.00
#
_symmetry.space_group_name_H-M   'P 1'
#
loop_
_entity.id
_entity.type
_entity.pdbx_description
1 polymer ?
#
loop_
_entity_poly.entity_id
_entity_poly.type
_entity_poly.pdbx_seq_one_letter_code
_entity_poly.pdbx_strand_id
1 'polypeptide(L)'
;DDTSPTYKVLEEGANTLSKEETTRLAARQIKFIQNLQAALVRIENKTYGICRETGKLIPAGRLRAVPHATLSIEAKQAGKK
;
A
#
# COMPACT_ATOMS: atom_id res chain seq x y z
N ASP A 1 -4.20 11.37 18.38
CA ASP A 1 -5.15 12.42 18.53
C ASP A 1 -6.19 12.41 17.43
N ASP A 2 -7.43 12.36 17.83
CA ASP A 2 -8.53 12.17 16.90
C ASP A 2 -8.83 13.37 16.07
N THR A 3 -8.30 14.50 16.42
CA THR A 3 -8.52 15.73 15.69
C THR A 3 -7.49 15.95 14.62
N SER A 4 -6.93 14.86 14.08
CA SER A 4 -5.97 14.99 13.01
C SER A 4 -6.60 15.72 11.82
N PRO A 5 -5.83 16.53 11.10
CA PRO A 5 -6.35 17.25 9.93
C PRO A 5 -6.96 16.30 8.90
N THR A 6 -6.42 15.10 8.78
CA THR A 6 -6.94 14.12 7.83
C THR A 6 -8.36 13.70 8.19
N TYR A 7 -8.60 13.42 9.46
CA TYR A 7 -9.93 13.04 9.91
C TYR A 7 -10.94 14.17 9.64
N LYS A 8 -10.55 15.39 9.96
CA LYS A 8 -11.42 16.53 9.76
C LYS A 8 -11.76 16.77 8.30
N VAL A 9 -10.75 16.61 7.43
CA VAL A 9 -10.97 16.74 5.98
C VAL A 9 -11.95 15.69 5.49
N LEU A 10 -11.81 14.45 5.95
CA LEU A 10 -12.73 13.37 5.55
C LEU A 10 -14.16 13.67 6.05
N GLU A 11 -14.28 14.15 7.27
CA GLU A 11 -15.57 14.45 7.84
C GLU A 11 -16.28 15.58 7.10
N GLU A 12 -15.55 16.65 6.80
CA GLU A 12 -16.09 17.78 6.05
C GLU A 12 -16.35 17.41 4.60
N GLY A 13 -15.46 16.60 4.01
CA GLY A 13 -15.61 16.15 2.64
C GLY A 13 -16.82 15.29 2.41
N ALA A 14 -17.30 14.61 3.46
CA ALA A 14 -18.48 13.77 3.36
C ALA A 14 -19.71 14.59 2.96
N ASN A 15 -19.69 15.90 3.16
CA ASN A 15 -20.79 16.76 2.77
C ASN A 15 -20.74 17.15 1.30
N THR A 16 -19.59 16.98 0.64
CA THR A 16 -19.41 17.38 -0.76
C THR A 16 -19.16 16.20 -1.68
N LEU A 17 -18.65 15.09 -1.14
CA LEU A 17 -18.39 13.88 -1.92
C LEU A 17 -19.55 12.91 -1.72
N SER A 18 -19.81 12.10 -2.76
CA SER A 18 -20.81 11.06 -2.64
C SER A 18 -20.35 10.01 -1.64
N LYS A 19 -21.31 9.32 -1.01
CA LYS A 19 -20.97 8.24 -0.09
C LYS A 19 -20.17 7.14 -0.75
N GLU A 20 -20.43 6.89 -2.03
CA GLU A 20 -19.69 5.88 -2.77
C GLU A 20 -18.22 6.25 -2.91
N GLU A 21 -17.93 7.52 -3.20
CA GLU A 21 -16.55 7.97 -3.32
C GLU A 21 -15.84 7.90 -1.98
N THR A 22 -16.50 8.32 -0.90
CA THR A 22 -15.94 8.24 0.44
C THR A 22 -15.64 6.80 0.82
N THR A 23 -16.57 5.89 0.53
CA THR A 23 -16.40 4.47 0.83
C THR A 23 -15.22 3.89 0.06
N ARG A 24 -15.08 4.23 -1.21
CA ARG A 24 -13.95 3.74 -2.02
C ARG A 24 -12.62 4.26 -1.51
N LEU A 25 -12.58 5.52 -1.09
CA LEU A 25 -11.36 6.10 -0.54
C LEU A 25 -10.98 5.39 0.75
N ALA A 26 -11.95 5.17 1.65
CA ALA A 26 -11.69 4.47 2.90
C ALA A 26 -11.21 3.04 2.64
N ALA A 27 -11.81 2.35 1.68
CA ALA A 27 -11.40 0.98 1.34
C ALA A 27 -9.97 0.93 0.84
N ARG A 28 -9.56 1.91 0.02
CA ARG A 28 -8.18 1.97 -0.46
C ARG A 28 -7.20 2.25 0.68
N GLN A 29 -7.56 3.10 1.63
CA GLN A 29 -6.73 3.38 2.78
C GLN A 29 -6.55 2.13 3.65
N ILE A 30 -7.62 1.39 3.89
CA ILE A 30 -7.56 0.16 4.66
C ILE A 30 -6.66 -0.85 3.96
N LYS A 31 -6.80 -0.99 2.65
CA LYS A 31 -5.99 -1.91 1.88
C LYS A 31 -4.51 -1.57 1.96
N PHE A 32 -4.19 -0.28 1.89
CA PHE A 32 -2.82 0.19 2.01
C PHE A 32 -2.24 -0.16 3.38
N ILE A 33 -3.01 0.08 4.44
CA ILE A 33 -2.57 -0.26 5.80
C ILE A 33 -2.33 -1.76 5.92
N GLN A 34 -3.23 -2.58 5.39
CA GLN A 34 -3.06 -4.04 5.42
C GLN A 34 -1.80 -4.46 4.68
N ASN A 35 -1.52 -3.84 3.55
CA ASN A 35 -0.31 -4.13 2.79
C ASN A 35 0.96 -3.77 3.57
N LEU A 36 0.94 -2.65 4.29
CA LEU A 36 2.07 -2.26 5.14
C LEU A 36 2.24 -3.20 6.32
N GLN A 37 1.14 -3.66 6.92
CA GLN A 37 1.21 -4.64 8.00
C GLN A 37 1.81 -5.95 7.52
N ALA A 38 1.43 -6.39 6.33
CA ALA A 38 2.02 -7.59 5.74
C ALA A 38 3.52 -7.41 5.48
N ALA A 39 3.93 -6.19 5.09
CA ALA A 39 5.36 -5.91 4.90
C ALA A 39 6.13 -6.05 6.21
N LEU A 40 5.56 -5.59 7.32
CA LEU A 40 6.19 -5.74 8.64
C LEU A 40 6.36 -7.21 9.00
N VAL A 41 5.38 -8.05 8.70
CA VAL A 41 5.49 -9.49 8.94
C VAL A 41 6.63 -10.08 8.11
N ARG A 42 6.78 -9.65 6.87
CA ARG A 42 7.88 -10.13 6.04
C ARG A 42 9.24 -9.71 6.58
N ILE A 43 9.33 -8.52 7.17
CA ILE A 43 10.56 -8.09 7.83
C ILE A 43 10.91 -9.03 8.99
N GLU A 44 9.92 -9.38 9.80
CA GLU A 44 10.13 -10.30 10.90
C GLU A 44 10.56 -11.68 10.42
N ASN A 45 9.99 -12.14 9.32
CA ASN A 45 10.30 -13.44 8.73
C ASN A 45 11.54 -13.43 7.85
N LYS A 46 12.18 -12.26 7.70
CA LYS A 46 13.39 -12.10 6.89
C LYS A 46 13.17 -12.40 5.41
N THR A 47 11.96 -12.11 4.94
CA THR A 47 11.59 -12.29 3.53
C THR A 47 11.26 -10.97 2.85
N TYR A 48 11.40 -9.87 3.59
CA TYR A 48 11.13 -8.54 3.03
C TYR A 48 12.11 -8.20 1.93
N GLY A 49 11.60 -7.56 0.86
CA GLY A 49 12.44 -7.09 -0.23
C GLY A 49 12.82 -8.16 -1.23
N ILE A 50 12.25 -9.35 -1.12
CA ILE A 50 12.50 -10.45 -2.05
C ILE A 50 11.31 -10.57 -2.98
N CYS A 51 11.59 -10.53 -4.30
CA CYS A 51 10.54 -10.68 -5.31
C CYS A 51 9.98 -12.10 -5.25
N ARG A 52 8.68 -12.21 -5.06
CA ARG A 52 8.02 -13.53 -4.95
C ARG A 52 8.02 -14.33 -6.24
N GLU A 53 8.25 -13.66 -7.38
CA GLU A 53 8.26 -14.33 -8.67
C GLU A 53 9.67 -14.80 -9.05
N THR A 54 10.66 -13.93 -8.84
CA THR A 54 12.02 -14.21 -9.27
C THR A 54 12.94 -14.73 -8.17
N GLY A 55 12.55 -14.53 -6.91
CA GLY A 55 13.38 -14.84 -5.75
C GLY A 55 14.57 -13.93 -5.58
N LYS A 56 14.69 -12.89 -6.39
CA LYS A 56 15.78 -11.94 -6.31
C LYS A 56 15.38 -10.73 -5.48
N LEU A 57 16.37 -9.95 -5.04
CA LEU A 57 16.11 -8.77 -4.25
C LEU A 57 15.42 -7.70 -5.11
N ILE A 58 14.43 -7.07 -4.53
CA ILE A 58 13.77 -5.91 -5.13
C ILE A 58 14.69 -4.70 -4.93
N PRO A 59 14.93 -3.89 -5.97
CA PRO A 59 15.78 -2.71 -5.84
C PRO A 59 15.32 -1.77 -4.73
N ALA A 60 16.27 -1.20 -4.00
CA ALA A 60 15.98 -0.32 -2.87
C ALA A 60 15.16 0.90 -3.29
N GLY A 61 15.38 1.44 -4.49
CA GLY A 61 14.61 2.57 -4.99
C GLY A 61 13.14 2.25 -5.12
N ARG A 62 12.83 1.03 -5.59
CA ARG A 62 11.44 0.60 -5.69
C ARG A 62 10.81 0.43 -4.31
N LEU A 63 11.56 -0.12 -3.35
CA LEU A 63 11.06 -0.29 -1.99
C LEU A 63 10.83 1.04 -1.29
N ARG A 64 11.64 2.05 -1.61
CA ARG A 64 11.40 3.39 -1.05
C ARG A 64 10.14 4.01 -1.61
N ALA A 65 9.87 3.78 -2.88
CA ALA A 65 8.65 4.29 -3.52
C ALA A 65 7.43 3.46 -3.15
N VAL A 66 7.58 2.14 -3.04
CA VAL A 66 6.49 1.21 -2.74
C VAL A 66 6.98 0.26 -1.64
N PRO A 67 6.88 0.68 -0.36
CA PRO A 67 7.43 -0.13 0.75
C PRO A 67 6.85 -1.53 0.88
N HIS A 68 5.63 -1.75 0.40
CA HIS A 68 4.95 -3.04 0.49
C HIS A 68 5.10 -3.87 -0.78
N ALA A 69 6.00 -3.48 -1.69
CA ALA A 69 6.17 -4.20 -2.94
C ALA A 69 6.62 -5.64 -2.70
N THR A 70 6.02 -6.56 -3.44
CA THR A 70 6.37 -7.98 -3.41
C THR A 70 6.90 -8.46 -4.76
N LEU A 71 6.89 -7.58 -5.75
CA LEU A 71 7.36 -7.87 -7.10
C LEU A 71 8.34 -6.80 -7.54
N SER A 72 9.40 -7.21 -8.24
CA SER A 72 10.25 -6.27 -8.94
C SER A 72 9.46 -5.66 -10.10
N ILE A 73 9.95 -4.54 -10.63
CA ILE A 73 9.31 -3.93 -11.78
C ILE A 73 9.28 -4.90 -12.96
N GLU A 74 10.38 -5.61 -13.17
CA GLU A 74 10.48 -6.59 -14.25
C GLU A 74 9.43 -7.69 -14.11
N ALA A 75 9.28 -8.24 -12.91
CA ALA A 75 8.28 -9.29 -12.67
C ALA A 75 6.87 -8.77 -12.84
N LYS A 76 6.61 -7.54 -12.39
CA LYS A 76 5.30 -6.94 -12.52
C LYS A 76 4.94 -6.71 -13.99
N GLN A 77 5.90 -6.25 -14.78
CA GLN A 77 5.69 -6.04 -16.20
C GLN A 77 5.51 -7.36 -16.95
N ALA A 78 6.26 -8.38 -16.58
CA ALA A 78 6.14 -9.69 -17.20
C ALA A 78 4.76 -10.32 -16.96
N GLY A 79 4.15 -10.04 -15.82
CA GLY A 79 2.81 -10.53 -15.51
C GLY A 79 1.70 -9.78 -16.22
N LYS A 80 2.00 -8.65 -16.83
CA LYS A 80 1.03 -7.87 -17.60
C LYS A 80 1.02 -8.32 -19.05
N LYS A 81 -0.11 -8.79 -19.49
CA LYS A 81 -0.28 -9.15 -20.90
C LYS A 81 -1.44 -8.42 -21.50
#